data_2547003f45afc9962702d50bd61aa4f3
#
_entry.id   2547003f45afc9962702d50bd61aa4f3
#
_cell.length_a   1.000
_cell.length_b   1.000
_cell.length_c   1.000
_cell.angle_alpha   90.00
_cell.angle_beta   90.00
_cell.angle_gamma   90.00
#
_symmetry.space_group_name_H-M   'P 1'
#
loop_
_entity.id
_entity.type
_entity.pdbx_description
1 polymer ?
#
loop_
_entity_poly.entity_id
_entity_poly.type
_entity_poly.pdbx_seq_one_letter_code
_entity_poly.pdbx_strand_id
1 'polypeptide(L)'
;MMEITEYKEKYKKYFIEYNTDWIVDNFGTLEKEDIETFEKIDLLLQQGAMIYFAVENEKVLATCMAAPKDNGVWEVCKLASNKKVAHKGAGSAVFKAAMHYAIEHGAKKLFLLSNSKLKPALHIYEKCGFKEVKLDDYEYVRGDIAYEYIVEKK
;
A
#
# COMPACT_ATOMS: atom_id res chain seq x y z
N MET A 1 9.28 -14.77 14.94
CA MET A 1 7.94 -14.83 14.36
C MET A 1 7.50 -13.45 13.87
N MET A 2 6.97 -13.39 12.67
CA MET A 2 6.53 -12.11 12.08
C MET A 2 5.23 -11.62 12.73
N GLU A 3 5.23 -10.35 13.13
CA GLU A 3 4.04 -9.68 13.66
C GLU A 3 3.60 -8.58 12.71
N ILE A 4 2.28 -8.38 12.62
CA ILE A 4 1.70 -7.28 11.86
C ILE A 4 1.24 -6.23 12.87
N THR A 5 1.75 -5.02 12.74
CA THR A 5 1.44 -3.92 13.66
C THR A 5 0.94 -2.70 12.90
N GLU A 6 0.08 -1.94 13.56
CA GLU A 6 -0.36 -0.64 13.08
C GLU A 6 0.76 0.39 13.22
N TYR A 7 0.53 1.56 12.63
CA TYR A 7 1.50 2.64 12.61
C TYR A 7 2.08 2.93 14.00
N LYS A 8 3.41 3.08 14.02
CA LYS A 8 4.16 3.60 15.17
C LYS A 8 5.15 4.62 14.63
N GLU A 9 5.32 5.72 15.35
CA GLU A 9 6.23 6.81 14.95
C GLU A 9 7.63 6.29 14.64
N LYS A 10 8.13 5.34 15.40
CA LYS A 10 9.46 4.77 15.21
C LYS A 10 9.63 4.03 13.88
N TYR A 11 8.53 3.64 13.23
CA TYR A 11 8.57 2.92 11.95
C TYR A 11 8.34 3.83 10.74
N LYS A 12 7.96 5.09 10.95
CA LYS A 12 7.67 6.04 9.87
C LYS A 12 8.78 6.09 8.82
N LYS A 13 10.04 6.13 9.28
CA LYS A 13 11.20 6.19 8.38
C LYS A 13 11.28 5.00 7.42
N TYR A 14 10.83 3.83 7.85
CA TYR A 14 10.86 2.63 7.01
C TYR A 14 9.79 2.66 5.92
N PHE A 15 8.63 3.22 6.24
CA PHE A 15 7.59 3.45 5.23
C PHE A 15 8.14 4.35 4.10
N ILE A 16 8.80 5.43 4.46
CA ILE A 16 9.37 6.36 3.48
C ILE A 16 10.54 5.71 2.74
N GLU A 17 11.46 5.08 3.46
CA GLU A 17 12.65 4.47 2.88
C GLU A 17 12.32 3.36 1.89
N TYR A 18 11.48 2.39 2.30
CA TYR A 18 11.18 1.24 1.44
C TYR A 18 10.40 1.65 0.20
N ASN A 19 9.48 2.59 0.34
CA ASN A 19 8.75 3.10 -0.83
C ASN A 19 9.66 3.90 -1.75
N THR A 20 10.53 4.75 -1.20
CA THR A 20 11.51 5.48 -2.00
C THR A 20 12.41 4.51 -2.76
N ASP A 21 12.92 3.47 -2.08
CA ASP A 21 13.83 2.50 -2.68
C ASP A 21 13.22 1.81 -3.91
N TRP A 22 12.02 1.23 -3.78
CA TRP A 22 11.47 0.50 -4.92
C TRP A 22 11.06 1.43 -6.06
N ILE A 23 10.59 2.64 -5.74
CA ILE A 23 10.20 3.62 -6.78
C ILE A 23 11.44 4.08 -7.56
N VAL A 24 12.50 4.44 -6.86
CA VAL A 24 13.74 4.90 -7.49
C VAL A 24 14.41 3.76 -8.26
N ASP A 25 14.46 2.55 -7.69
CA ASP A 25 15.07 1.39 -8.36
C ASP A 25 14.37 1.02 -9.66
N ASN A 26 13.05 1.17 -9.72
CA ASN A 26 12.26 0.79 -10.90
C ASN A 26 12.00 1.94 -11.88
N PHE A 27 11.92 3.17 -11.40
CA PHE A 27 11.45 4.32 -12.19
C PHE A 27 12.40 5.52 -12.17
N GLY A 28 13.46 5.48 -11.37
CA GLY A 28 14.53 6.48 -11.34
C GLY A 28 14.31 7.67 -10.43
N THR A 29 13.07 8.06 -10.16
CA THR A 29 12.78 9.22 -9.31
C THR A 29 11.40 9.11 -8.67
N LEU A 30 11.21 9.81 -7.56
CA LEU A 30 9.89 9.98 -6.94
C LEU A 30 9.07 10.98 -7.76
N GLU A 31 7.75 10.78 -7.78
CA GLU A 31 6.82 11.76 -8.34
C GLU A 31 6.33 12.70 -7.24
N LYS A 32 5.74 13.82 -7.64
CA LYS A 32 5.22 14.83 -6.72
C LYS A 32 4.25 14.23 -5.69
N GLU A 33 3.39 13.34 -6.13
CA GLU A 33 2.38 12.69 -5.28
C GLU A 33 3.03 11.82 -4.20
N ASP A 34 4.17 11.19 -4.49
CA ASP A 34 4.93 10.42 -3.51
C ASP A 34 5.47 11.33 -2.41
N ILE A 35 6.08 12.44 -2.82
CA ILE A 35 6.68 13.39 -1.90
C ILE A 35 5.61 14.00 -1.00
N GLU A 36 4.47 14.39 -1.57
CA GLU A 36 3.35 14.92 -0.81
C GLU A 36 2.83 13.92 0.23
N THR A 37 2.72 12.65 -0.15
CA THR A 37 2.29 11.60 0.78
C THR A 37 3.26 11.50 1.96
N PHE A 38 4.56 11.45 1.68
CA PHE A 38 5.57 11.33 2.74
C PHE A 38 5.59 12.54 3.68
N GLU A 39 5.33 13.73 3.15
CA GLU A 39 5.27 14.94 3.95
C GLU A 39 4.00 15.03 4.81
N LYS A 40 2.93 14.36 4.40
CA LYS A 40 1.60 14.48 5.01
C LYS A 40 1.17 13.24 5.80
N ILE A 41 2.09 12.35 6.15
CA ILE A 41 1.74 11.10 6.85
C ILE A 41 0.88 11.38 8.09
N ASP A 42 1.31 12.29 8.95
CA ASP A 42 0.58 12.57 10.19
C ASP A 42 -0.84 13.08 9.91
N LEU A 43 -0.98 13.95 8.91
CA LEU A 43 -2.29 14.46 8.51
C LEU A 43 -3.18 13.34 7.95
N LEU A 44 -2.62 12.48 7.11
CA LEU A 44 -3.36 11.35 6.54
C LEU A 44 -3.86 10.41 7.63
N LEU A 45 -3.04 10.14 8.64
CA LEU A 45 -3.44 9.31 9.77
C LEU A 45 -4.59 9.97 10.55
N GLN A 46 -4.53 11.28 10.75
CA GLN A 46 -5.62 12.03 11.41
C GLN A 46 -6.92 11.95 10.61
N GLN A 47 -6.81 11.86 9.29
CA GLN A 47 -7.97 11.78 8.40
C GLN A 47 -8.51 10.35 8.22
N GLY A 48 -7.95 9.39 8.94
CA GLY A 48 -8.46 8.02 8.96
C GLY A 48 -7.61 6.98 8.25
N ALA A 49 -6.50 7.38 7.63
CA ALA A 49 -5.59 6.41 7.01
C ALA A 49 -4.87 5.58 8.07
N MET A 50 -4.39 4.41 7.67
CA MET A 50 -3.58 3.55 8.54
C MET A 50 -2.42 2.98 7.73
N ILE A 51 -1.27 2.86 8.38
CA ILE A 51 -0.10 2.22 7.79
C ILE A 51 0.23 0.99 8.62
N TYR A 52 0.37 -0.15 7.95
CA TYR A 52 0.75 -1.41 8.59
C TYR A 52 2.20 -1.74 8.33
N PHE A 53 2.79 -2.46 9.27
CA PHE A 53 4.17 -2.94 9.19
C PHE A 53 4.23 -4.42 9.55
N ALA A 54 5.01 -5.18 8.80
CA ALA A 54 5.39 -6.54 9.17
C ALA A 54 6.74 -6.46 9.86
N VAL A 55 6.84 -6.96 11.07
CA VAL A 55 8.04 -6.82 11.92
C VAL A 55 8.46 -8.18 12.44
N GLU A 56 9.75 -8.48 12.38
CA GLU A 56 10.32 -9.70 12.94
C GLU A 56 11.67 -9.38 13.56
N ASN A 57 11.85 -9.75 14.83
CA ASN A 57 13.09 -9.46 15.58
C ASN A 57 13.48 -7.98 15.47
N GLU A 58 12.49 -7.11 15.66
CA GLU A 58 12.63 -5.65 15.61
C GLU A 58 12.98 -5.08 14.22
N LYS A 59 13.01 -5.92 13.19
CA LYS A 59 13.25 -5.49 11.81
C LYS A 59 11.92 -5.32 11.07
N VAL A 60 11.77 -4.19 10.39
CA VAL A 60 10.60 -3.96 9.54
C VAL A 60 10.87 -4.63 8.19
N LEU A 61 9.97 -5.55 7.81
CA LEU A 61 10.10 -6.36 6.61
C LEU A 61 9.29 -5.81 5.44
N ALA A 62 8.15 -5.21 5.73
CA ALA A 62 7.25 -4.68 4.70
C ALA A 62 6.30 -3.67 5.32
N THR A 63 5.65 -2.89 4.46
CA THR A 63 4.69 -1.86 4.87
C THR A 63 3.64 -1.66 3.78
N CYS A 64 2.45 -1.17 4.18
CA CYS A 64 1.36 -0.86 3.26
C CYS A 64 0.40 0.13 3.92
N MET A 65 -0.18 1.03 3.13
CA MET A 65 -1.12 2.04 3.61
C MET A 65 -2.52 1.77 3.09
N ALA A 66 -3.53 2.04 3.93
CA ALA A 66 -4.92 2.15 3.52
C ALA A 66 -5.38 3.58 3.79
N ALA A 67 -5.95 4.24 2.79
CA ALA A 67 -6.36 5.65 2.90
C ALA A 67 -7.78 5.86 2.39
N PRO A 68 -8.66 6.53 3.18
CA PRO A 68 -10.01 6.80 2.72
C PRO A 68 -10.02 7.88 1.64
N LYS A 69 -10.87 7.67 0.64
CA LYS A 69 -11.16 8.63 -0.42
C LYS A 69 -12.65 9.00 -0.32
N ASP A 70 -13.19 9.65 -1.33
CA ASP A 70 -14.58 10.06 -1.33
C ASP A 70 -15.54 8.90 -1.63
N ASN A 71 -16.78 9.03 -1.17
CA ASN A 71 -17.89 8.13 -1.56
C ASN A 71 -17.69 6.65 -1.18
N GLY A 72 -17.03 6.38 -0.05
CA GLY A 72 -16.83 5.02 0.42
C GLY A 72 -15.73 4.26 -0.31
N VAL A 73 -14.94 4.94 -1.12
CA VAL A 73 -13.78 4.36 -1.79
C VAL A 73 -12.56 4.50 -0.89
N TRP A 74 -11.79 3.43 -0.76
CA TRP A 74 -10.50 3.45 -0.05
C TRP A 74 -9.40 3.02 -1.00
N GLU A 75 -8.26 3.67 -0.90
CA GLU A 75 -7.07 3.29 -1.66
C GLU A 75 -6.16 2.44 -0.79
N VAL A 76 -5.70 1.29 -1.32
CA VAL A 76 -4.64 0.50 -0.71
C VAL A 76 -3.38 0.81 -1.51
N CYS A 77 -2.37 1.36 -0.87
CA CYS A 77 -1.24 1.93 -1.59
C CYS A 77 0.07 1.82 -0.80
N LYS A 78 1.15 2.21 -1.44
CA LYS A 78 2.49 2.25 -0.83
C LYS A 78 2.92 0.91 -0.24
N LEU A 79 2.59 -0.18 -0.93
CA LEU A 79 3.10 -1.51 -0.59
C LEU A 79 4.59 -1.57 -0.93
N ALA A 80 5.41 -1.86 0.06
CA ALA A 80 6.86 -1.91 -0.13
C ALA A 80 7.49 -2.92 0.83
N SER A 81 8.61 -3.50 0.40
CA SER A 81 9.34 -4.49 1.20
C SER A 81 10.78 -4.05 1.42
N ASN A 82 11.38 -4.56 2.48
CA ASN A 82 12.80 -4.35 2.75
C ASN A 82 13.60 -5.19 1.75
N LYS A 83 14.26 -4.52 0.80
CA LYS A 83 15.00 -5.20 -0.28
C LYS A 83 16.24 -5.95 0.21
N LYS A 84 16.71 -5.67 1.43
CA LYS A 84 17.91 -6.30 2.01
C LYS A 84 17.59 -7.59 2.74
N VAL A 85 16.31 -7.82 3.07
CA VAL A 85 15.88 -8.99 3.84
C VAL A 85 14.74 -9.65 3.10
N ALA A 86 14.98 -10.83 2.54
CA ALA A 86 13.92 -11.60 1.92
C ALA A 86 13.07 -12.26 2.99
N HIS A 87 11.77 -11.97 3.00
CA HIS A 87 10.84 -12.66 3.87
C HIS A 87 9.59 -12.99 3.10
N LYS A 88 9.39 -14.27 2.83
CA LYS A 88 8.24 -14.72 2.05
C LYS A 88 6.94 -14.45 2.82
N GLY A 89 6.02 -13.75 2.19
CA GLY A 89 4.71 -13.49 2.76
C GLY A 89 4.55 -12.18 3.51
N ALA A 90 5.63 -11.42 3.75
CA ALA A 90 5.52 -10.16 4.49
C ALA A 90 4.70 -9.13 3.73
N GLY A 91 4.95 -8.97 2.42
CA GLY A 91 4.18 -8.04 1.58
C GLY A 91 2.70 -8.41 1.52
N SER A 92 2.41 -9.69 1.34
CA SER A 92 1.03 -10.18 1.33
C SER A 92 0.33 -9.92 2.66
N ALA A 93 1.03 -10.11 3.77
CA ALA A 93 0.46 -9.93 5.12
C ALA A 93 0.08 -8.46 5.38
N VAL A 94 0.96 -7.50 5.06
CA VAL A 94 0.65 -6.09 5.26
C VAL A 94 -0.44 -5.60 4.30
N PHE A 95 -0.46 -6.13 3.08
CA PHE A 95 -1.50 -5.79 2.11
C PHE A 95 -2.87 -6.24 2.63
N LYS A 96 -2.97 -7.48 3.12
CA LYS A 96 -4.21 -8.00 3.69
C LYS A 96 -4.65 -7.21 4.91
N ALA A 97 -3.72 -6.81 5.77
CA ALA A 97 -4.04 -6.00 6.95
C ALA A 97 -4.63 -4.64 6.54
N ALA A 98 -4.02 -3.97 5.57
CA ALA A 98 -4.52 -2.69 5.05
C ALA A 98 -5.91 -2.85 4.43
N MET A 99 -6.10 -3.91 3.64
CA MET A 99 -7.38 -4.24 3.02
C MET A 99 -8.47 -4.43 4.08
N HIS A 100 -8.20 -5.25 5.09
CA HIS A 100 -9.17 -5.52 6.16
C HIS A 100 -9.50 -4.28 6.97
N TYR A 101 -8.51 -3.44 7.25
CA TYR A 101 -8.75 -2.17 7.95
C TYR A 101 -9.76 -1.31 7.18
N ALA A 102 -9.56 -1.15 5.89
CA ALA A 102 -10.47 -0.36 5.05
C ALA A 102 -11.89 -0.94 5.08
N ILE A 103 -12.02 -2.26 4.95
CA ILE A 103 -13.32 -2.93 4.97
C ILE A 103 -14.02 -2.72 6.32
N GLU A 104 -13.30 -2.89 7.41
CA GLU A 104 -13.84 -2.71 8.77
C GLU A 104 -14.26 -1.26 9.03
N HIS A 105 -13.66 -0.31 8.33
CA HIS A 105 -13.98 1.11 8.47
C HIS A 105 -14.97 1.60 7.42
N GLY A 106 -15.72 0.70 6.80
CA GLY A 106 -16.85 1.03 5.96
C GLY A 106 -16.56 1.20 4.48
N ALA A 107 -15.43 0.72 4.00
CA ALA A 107 -15.14 0.78 2.57
C ALA A 107 -16.20 0.03 1.78
N LYS A 108 -16.72 0.65 0.72
CA LYS A 108 -17.61 0.00 -0.24
C LYS A 108 -16.82 -0.54 -1.42
N LYS A 109 -15.70 0.09 -1.71
CA LYS A 109 -14.81 -0.29 -2.80
C LYS A 109 -13.37 0.01 -2.40
N LEU A 110 -12.47 -0.89 -2.73
CA LEU A 110 -11.03 -0.70 -2.59
C LEU A 110 -10.45 -0.49 -3.99
N PHE A 111 -9.44 0.35 -4.08
CA PHE A 111 -8.83 0.76 -5.33
C PHE A 111 -7.31 0.83 -5.15
N LEU A 112 -6.57 0.53 -6.20
CA LEU A 112 -5.14 0.72 -6.22
C LEU A 112 -4.62 1.02 -7.63
N LEU A 113 -3.51 1.74 -7.68
CA LEU A 113 -2.75 2.01 -8.91
C LEU A 113 -1.41 1.30 -8.82
N SER A 114 -0.96 0.74 -9.93
CA SER A 114 0.31 0.03 -9.96
C SER A 114 0.94 0.14 -11.36
N ASN A 115 1.98 -0.65 -11.58
CA ASN A 115 2.64 -0.74 -12.88
C ASN A 115 2.76 -2.20 -13.29
N SER A 116 2.52 -2.47 -14.56
CA SER A 116 2.48 -3.84 -15.09
C SER A 116 3.80 -4.59 -14.97
N LYS A 117 4.92 -3.90 -14.78
CA LYS A 117 6.22 -4.57 -14.58
C LYS A 117 6.43 -5.06 -13.15
N LEU A 118 5.59 -4.65 -12.19
CA LEU A 118 5.70 -5.05 -10.79
C LEU A 118 4.98 -6.38 -10.53
N LYS A 119 5.42 -7.44 -11.20
CA LYS A 119 4.73 -8.74 -11.20
C LYS A 119 4.44 -9.33 -9.81
N PRO A 120 5.39 -9.31 -8.86
CA PRO A 120 5.09 -9.85 -7.52
C PRO A 120 3.94 -9.13 -6.82
N ALA A 121 3.86 -7.79 -6.95
CA ALA A 121 2.78 -7.01 -6.34
C ALA A 121 1.45 -7.33 -7.01
N LEU A 122 1.41 -7.40 -8.36
CA LEU A 122 0.19 -7.74 -9.09
C LEU A 122 -0.35 -9.09 -8.66
N HIS A 123 0.52 -10.05 -8.43
CA HIS A 123 0.14 -11.38 -7.98
C HIS A 123 -0.56 -11.34 -6.60
N ILE A 124 -0.06 -10.49 -5.68
CA ILE A 124 -0.68 -10.29 -4.37
C ILE A 124 -2.10 -9.72 -4.55
N TYR A 125 -2.27 -8.71 -5.39
CA TYR A 125 -3.57 -8.08 -5.61
C TYR A 125 -4.59 -9.09 -6.14
N GLU A 126 -4.19 -9.86 -7.14
CA GLU A 126 -5.06 -10.86 -7.75
C GLU A 126 -5.44 -11.98 -6.78
N LYS A 127 -4.48 -12.44 -5.98
CA LYS A 127 -4.76 -13.44 -4.94
C LYS A 127 -5.72 -12.94 -3.88
N CYS A 128 -5.72 -11.64 -3.61
CA CYS A 128 -6.64 -11.05 -2.65
C CYS A 128 -8.01 -10.73 -3.23
N GLY A 129 -8.24 -11.08 -4.50
CA GLY A 129 -9.55 -10.93 -5.13
C GLY A 129 -9.75 -9.62 -5.87
N PHE A 130 -8.71 -8.80 -5.98
CA PHE A 130 -8.77 -7.56 -6.78
C PHE A 130 -8.81 -7.92 -8.26
N LYS A 131 -9.54 -7.10 -9.02
CA LYS A 131 -9.68 -7.28 -10.47
C LYS A 131 -9.17 -6.05 -11.19
N GLU A 132 -8.48 -6.28 -12.29
CA GLU A 132 -7.96 -5.19 -13.12
C GLU A 132 -9.13 -4.39 -13.72
N VAL A 133 -9.00 -3.06 -13.69
CA VAL A 133 -9.94 -2.14 -14.33
C VAL A 133 -9.16 -1.16 -15.19
N LYS A 134 -9.83 -0.58 -16.17
CA LYS A 134 -9.23 0.42 -17.04
C LYS A 134 -9.64 1.81 -16.58
N LEU A 135 -8.67 2.73 -16.52
CA LEU A 135 -8.92 4.13 -16.20
C LEU A 135 -8.60 4.99 -17.42
N ASP A 136 -9.32 6.11 -17.56
CA ASP A 136 -9.04 7.07 -18.63
C ASP A 136 -7.78 7.87 -18.32
N ASP A 137 -7.46 8.05 -17.02
CA ASP A 137 -6.31 8.81 -16.57
C ASP A 137 -5.74 8.20 -15.30
N TYR A 138 -4.42 8.32 -15.12
CA TYR A 138 -3.71 7.78 -13.96
C TYR A 138 -3.02 8.91 -13.20
N GLU A 139 -3.16 8.90 -11.86
CA GLU A 139 -2.57 9.89 -10.96
C GLU A 139 -1.04 9.96 -11.09
N TYR A 140 -0.39 8.80 -11.29
CA TYR A 140 1.07 8.72 -11.44
C TYR A 140 1.44 8.45 -12.88
N VAL A 141 2.51 9.10 -13.35
CA VAL A 141 3.05 8.86 -14.70
C VAL A 141 3.47 7.39 -14.85
N ARG A 142 4.02 6.81 -13.78
CA ARG A 142 4.43 5.41 -13.77
C ARG A 142 3.26 4.42 -13.68
N GLY A 143 2.07 4.87 -13.36
CA GLY A 143 0.90 3.99 -13.24
C GLY A 143 0.34 3.65 -14.60
N ASP A 144 0.24 2.37 -14.93
CA ASP A 144 -0.34 1.89 -16.19
C ASP A 144 -1.38 0.80 -15.97
N ILE A 145 -1.66 0.45 -14.72
CA ILE A 145 -2.61 -0.60 -14.38
C ILE A 145 -3.32 -0.23 -13.09
N ALA A 146 -4.61 -0.54 -13.01
CA ALA A 146 -5.42 -0.27 -11.84
C ALA A 146 -6.21 -1.51 -11.48
N TYR A 147 -6.48 -1.68 -10.18
CA TYR A 147 -7.25 -2.80 -9.66
C TYR A 147 -8.32 -2.29 -8.72
N GLU A 148 -9.44 -2.99 -8.66
CA GLU A 148 -10.54 -2.71 -7.73
C GLU A 148 -11.00 -3.96 -7.03
N TYR A 149 -11.54 -3.76 -5.83
CA TYR A 149 -12.21 -4.80 -5.06
C TYR A 149 -13.53 -4.25 -4.55
N ILE A 150 -14.64 -4.87 -4.93
CA ILE A 150 -15.98 -4.44 -4.49
C ILE A 150 -16.29 -5.17 -3.18
N VAL A 151 -16.58 -4.40 -2.14
CA VAL A 151 -16.92 -4.97 -0.83
C VAL A 151 -18.39 -5.34 -0.84
N GLU A 152 -18.66 -6.64 -0.66
CA GLU A 152 -20.04 -7.12 -0.64
C GLU A 152 -20.65 -6.91 0.75
N LYS A 153 -21.88 -6.41 0.75
CA LYS A 153 -22.66 -6.32 1.98
C LYS A 153 -23.24 -7.67 2.31
N LYS A 154 -23.02 -8.10 3.54
CA LYS A 154 -23.70 -9.28 4.07
C LYS A 154 -24.98 -8.87 4.78
#